data_7ed54eb809f4bd42d995d05356b7b658
#
_entry.id   7ed54eb809f4bd42d995d05356b7b658
#
_cell.length_a   1.000
_cell.length_b   1.000
_cell.length_c   1.000
_cell.angle_alpha   90.00
_cell.angle_beta   90.00
_cell.angle_gamma   90.00
#
_symmetry.space_group_name_H-M   'P 1'
#
loop_
_entity.id
_entity.type
_entity.pdbx_description
1 polymer ?
#
loop_
_entity_poly.entity_id
_entity_poly.type
_entity_poly.pdbx_seq_one_letter_code
_entity_poly.pdbx_strand_id
1 'polypeptide(L)'
;IEIISPYYSIEQFTTADGTEITRSIINGPSQPLPEYQAEREASMTAIEPEGTLGNMPSYDWVFGCSAVSGAMIAGYYDRTLYPNMYTGPANGGVMPLTDTAWSTWSDGYETYPNNPLIASHNGIDGRTIKGSIDDYWVKYGSTASDPYITGGWTQHTWGTAIGDYMKTSQSAYSNTDGSTNFYNYTSSADKLTCAAMEGFDIDHLDGTYGRKLFYEARGYTVTDCFNQKTDNNAGGFTLANFQAEIDAGHPVLLNLAGHSIVGYGYNGATIYIRDTWDNDPGHTYTMPWGGSYSGMVLQSVSVVHITQGVTYKQYMPALFKAAPPPPPSNPFLNPGFEQGAVSWTEYSSGGWDLIWLAGETPVAAHGGTWLAWLGGADNETGQLSQTITISGTAPYLHFWYYSASEDVCGWDYFRVKVNGSNIYEFTLCESSNSGGWVQVVLNLAGYAGTNKTVMFEVTTDSSLNSNLFLDDVSMSSSAMMAEEAPVPAEWYPGSSLLSK
;
A
#
# COMPACT_ATOMS: atom_id res chain seq x y z
N ILE A 1 -7.66 -26.38 18.55
CA ILE A 1 -7.01 -25.19 19.12
C ILE A 1 -6.68 -25.49 20.56
N GLU A 2 -5.42 -25.37 20.93
CA GLU A 2 -4.92 -25.46 22.30
C GLU A 2 -4.77 -24.04 22.88
N ILE A 3 -5.43 -23.76 23.99
CA ILE A 3 -5.35 -22.48 24.69
C ILE A 3 -4.19 -22.57 25.69
N ILE A 4 -3.13 -21.83 25.45
CA ILE A 4 -1.94 -21.79 26.33
C ILE A 4 -2.13 -20.75 27.43
N SER A 5 -2.69 -19.60 27.09
CA SER A 5 -3.05 -18.53 28.01
C SER A 5 -4.27 -17.76 27.48
N PRO A 6 -4.84 -16.81 28.24
CA PRO A 6 -5.90 -15.95 27.73
C PRO A 6 -5.51 -15.17 26.45
N TYR A 7 -4.23 -14.96 26.23
CA TYR A 7 -3.71 -14.10 25.15
C TYR A 7 -2.98 -14.90 24.05
N TYR A 8 -2.84 -16.24 24.24
CA TYR A 8 -2.10 -17.08 23.33
C TYR A 8 -2.74 -18.44 23.16
N SER A 9 -3.04 -18.79 21.94
CA SER A 9 -3.46 -20.15 21.58
C SER A 9 -2.74 -20.63 20.32
N ILE A 10 -2.64 -21.95 20.18
CA ILE A 10 -2.04 -22.58 19.03
C ILE A 10 -3.00 -23.58 18.39
N GLU A 11 -2.85 -23.76 17.10
CA GLU A 11 -3.50 -24.80 16.33
C GLU A 11 -2.47 -25.48 15.43
N GLN A 12 -2.44 -26.81 15.46
CA GLN A 12 -1.58 -27.58 14.56
C GLN A 12 -2.44 -28.29 13.54
N PHE A 13 -1.99 -28.27 12.30
CA PHE A 13 -2.65 -28.97 11.20
C PHE A 13 -1.62 -29.43 10.16
N THR A 14 -2.05 -30.34 9.30
CA THR A 14 -1.22 -30.87 8.22
C THR A 14 -1.75 -30.35 6.90
N THR A 15 -0.88 -29.76 6.09
CA THR A 15 -1.20 -29.30 4.74
C THR A 15 -1.43 -30.46 3.78
N ALA A 16 -1.91 -30.18 2.58
CA ALA A 16 -2.23 -31.22 1.58
C ALA A 16 -1.01 -32.05 1.14
N ASP A 17 0.18 -31.51 1.23
CA ASP A 17 1.45 -32.18 0.90
C ASP A 17 2.07 -32.95 2.10
N GLY A 18 1.41 -32.93 3.26
CA GLY A 18 1.86 -33.62 4.47
C GLY A 18 2.75 -32.79 5.40
N THR A 19 2.95 -31.50 5.11
CA THR A 19 3.74 -30.60 5.97
C THR A 19 2.94 -30.22 7.23
N GLU A 20 3.57 -30.32 8.39
CA GLU A 20 2.96 -29.90 9.67
C GLU A 20 3.21 -28.42 9.95
N ILE A 21 2.14 -27.67 10.15
CA ILE A 21 2.13 -26.22 10.40
C ILE A 21 1.49 -25.94 11.76
N THR A 22 2.09 -25.02 12.51
CA THR A 22 1.52 -24.45 13.73
C THR A 22 1.05 -23.03 13.45
N ARG A 23 -0.22 -22.75 13.67
CA ARG A 23 -0.80 -21.41 13.73
C ARG A 23 -0.71 -20.90 15.17
N SER A 24 -0.02 -19.82 15.39
CA SER A 24 0.01 -19.05 16.63
C SER A 24 -1.03 -17.94 16.54
N ILE A 25 -1.97 -17.89 17.47
CA ILE A 25 -3.01 -16.87 17.58
C ILE A 25 -2.63 -15.97 18.75
N ILE A 26 -2.26 -14.73 18.46
CA ILE A 26 -1.76 -13.77 19.44
C ILE A 26 -2.80 -12.67 19.61
N ASN A 27 -3.42 -12.58 20.80
CA ASN A 27 -4.43 -11.60 21.11
C ASN A 27 -3.83 -10.32 21.72
N GLY A 28 -2.85 -10.47 22.61
CA GLY A 28 -2.20 -9.37 23.34
C GLY A 28 -3.12 -8.60 24.28
N PRO A 29 -2.76 -8.46 25.56
CA PRO A 29 -3.52 -7.61 26.47
C PRO A 29 -3.41 -6.15 26.04
N SER A 30 -4.51 -5.37 26.23
CA SER A 30 -4.54 -3.93 25.96
C SER A 30 -3.68 -3.10 26.91
N GLN A 31 -3.35 -3.69 28.06
CA GLN A 31 -2.57 -3.06 29.13
C GLN A 31 -1.52 -4.07 29.64
N PRO A 32 -0.39 -3.61 30.19
CA PRO A 32 0.54 -4.51 30.89
C PRO A 32 -0.16 -5.31 31.98
N LEU A 33 0.17 -6.60 32.07
CA LEU A 33 -0.41 -7.45 33.12
C LEU A 33 0.02 -6.94 34.49
N PRO A 34 -0.91 -6.73 35.44
CA PRO A 34 -0.61 -6.10 36.74
C PRO A 34 0.53 -6.74 37.52
N GLU A 35 0.65 -8.07 37.44
CA GLU A 35 1.69 -8.83 38.12
C GLU A 35 3.10 -8.60 37.54
N TYR A 36 3.23 -8.09 36.30
CA TYR A 36 4.50 -7.80 35.63
C TYR A 36 4.80 -6.32 35.49
N GLN A 37 3.95 -5.44 36.03
CA GLN A 37 4.15 -4.00 35.87
C GLN A 37 5.49 -3.51 36.46
N ALA A 38 5.88 -4.02 37.61
CA ALA A 38 7.16 -3.67 38.24
C ALA A 38 8.37 -4.16 37.43
N GLU A 39 8.26 -5.33 36.79
CA GLU A 39 9.28 -5.87 35.87
C GLU A 39 9.40 -4.98 34.61
N ARG A 40 8.26 -4.59 34.04
CA ARG A 40 8.19 -3.68 32.90
C ARG A 40 8.84 -2.32 33.20
N GLU A 41 8.47 -1.70 34.33
CA GLU A 41 9.07 -0.44 34.78
C GLU A 41 10.57 -0.56 35.00
N ALA A 42 11.04 -1.68 35.57
CA ALA A 42 12.46 -1.95 35.77
C ALA A 42 13.21 -2.22 34.46
N SER A 43 12.52 -2.64 33.40
CA SER A 43 13.09 -2.84 32.06
C SER A 43 13.24 -1.53 31.28
N MET A 44 12.62 -0.44 31.74
CA MET A 44 12.73 0.88 31.11
C MET A 44 14.14 1.44 31.33
N THR A 45 14.76 1.90 30.27
CA THR A 45 16.07 2.54 30.32
C THR A 45 16.03 3.90 29.62
N ALA A 46 16.79 4.83 30.15
CA ALA A 46 17.06 6.13 29.53
C ALA A 46 18.39 6.15 28.75
N ILE A 47 19.06 5.01 28.63
CA ILE A 47 20.35 4.90 27.95
C ILE A 47 20.08 4.79 26.46
N GLU A 48 20.60 5.73 25.69
CA GLU A 48 20.68 5.63 24.22
C GLU A 48 21.68 4.51 23.87
N PRO A 49 21.22 3.39 23.27
CA PRO A 49 22.07 2.24 23.07
C PRO A 49 22.90 2.32 21.78
N GLU A 50 24.08 1.72 21.80
CA GLU A 50 24.76 1.35 20.55
C GLU A 50 23.85 0.43 19.73
N GLY A 51 23.79 0.65 18.40
CA GLY A 51 23.00 -0.22 17.51
C GLY A 51 21.48 -0.06 17.61
N THR A 52 20.95 1.14 17.87
CA THR A 52 19.51 1.41 17.78
C THR A 52 19.11 2.11 16.49
N LEU A 53 17.92 1.79 16.02
CA LEU A 53 17.27 2.51 14.92
C LEU A 53 16.62 3.78 15.48
N GLY A 54 17.16 4.94 15.10
CA GLY A 54 16.58 6.25 15.46
C GLY A 54 15.21 6.48 14.81
N ASN A 55 14.42 7.36 15.43
CA ASN A 55 13.07 7.70 14.93
C ASN A 55 12.05 6.54 14.94
N MET A 56 12.22 5.53 15.77
CA MET A 56 11.25 4.47 15.96
C MET A 56 10.01 5.04 16.68
N PRO A 57 8.82 4.99 16.06
CA PRO A 57 7.59 5.43 16.71
C PRO A 57 7.26 4.60 17.95
N SER A 58 6.43 5.18 18.84
CA SER A 58 5.85 4.53 20.00
C SER A 58 4.35 4.78 20.01
N TYR A 59 3.54 3.72 19.99
CA TYR A 59 2.09 3.81 19.93
C TYR A 59 1.46 2.94 20.99
N ASP A 60 0.36 3.45 21.55
CA ASP A 60 -0.49 2.71 22.48
C ASP A 60 -1.29 1.62 21.77
N TRP A 61 -1.66 0.62 22.55
CA TRP A 61 -2.45 -0.49 22.07
C TRP A 61 -3.84 -0.03 21.60
N VAL A 62 -4.21 -0.45 20.40
CA VAL A 62 -5.59 -0.37 19.89
C VAL A 62 -5.81 -1.51 18.87
N PHE A 63 -6.92 -2.20 18.98
CA PHE A 63 -7.34 -3.29 18.11
C PHE A 63 -6.38 -4.51 17.99
N GLY A 64 -5.25 -4.51 18.68
CA GLY A 64 -4.33 -5.64 18.67
C GLY A 64 -2.86 -5.24 18.58
N CYS A 65 -2.03 -5.83 19.44
CA CYS A 65 -0.59 -5.54 19.54
C CYS A 65 0.17 -5.77 18.22
N SER A 66 -0.24 -6.76 17.43
CA SER A 66 0.44 -7.08 16.17
C SER A 66 0.25 -5.98 15.12
N ALA A 67 -0.97 -5.41 15.00
CA ALA A 67 -1.22 -4.28 14.11
C ALA A 67 -0.47 -3.02 14.57
N VAL A 68 -0.45 -2.76 15.89
CA VAL A 68 0.31 -1.63 16.47
C VAL A 68 1.81 -1.79 16.20
N SER A 69 2.37 -2.99 16.40
CA SER A 69 3.77 -3.29 16.09
C SER A 69 4.06 -3.13 14.60
N GLY A 70 3.17 -3.62 13.74
CA GLY A 70 3.27 -3.43 12.30
C GLY A 70 3.24 -1.95 11.90
N ALA A 71 2.37 -1.16 12.52
CA ALA A 71 2.26 0.28 12.27
C ALA A 71 3.50 1.06 12.77
N MET A 72 4.11 0.67 13.90
CA MET A 72 5.37 1.26 14.34
C MET A 72 6.50 1.00 13.33
N ILE A 73 6.61 -0.22 12.80
CA ILE A 73 7.59 -0.56 11.76
C ILE A 73 7.31 0.22 10.47
N ALA A 74 6.07 0.25 10.00
CA ALA A 74 5.69 1.03 8.82
C ALA A 74 5.94 2.53 9.03
N GLY A 75 5.64 3.05 10.22
CA GLY A 75 5.93 4.43 10.59
C GLY A 75 7.42 4.76 10.64
N TYR A 76 8.27 3.85 11.11
CA TYR A 76 9.72 3.99 11.02
C TYR A 76 10.18 4.07 9.56
N TYR A 77 9.67 3.21 8.71
CA TYR A 77 9.99 3.23 7.27
C TYR A 77 9.54 4.53 6.62
N ASP A 78 8.34 5.04 6.94
CA ASP A 78 7.82 6.31 6.43
C ASP A 78 8.75 7.49 6.78
N ARG A 79 9.31 7.46 7.98
CA ARG A 79 10.21 8.50 8.50
C ARG A 79 11.65 8.39 8.02
N THR A 80 12.01 7.30 7.37
CA THR A 80 13.41 7.03 6.95
C THR A 80 13.54 6.99 5.43
N LEU A 81 13.39 5.82 4.82
CA LEU A 81 13.71 5.60 3.42
C LEU A 81 12.48 5.31 2.53
N TYR A 82 11.32 5.08 3.13
CA TYR A 82 10.13 4.58 2.43
C TYR A 82 8.92 5.48 2.69
N PRO A 83 8.89 6.73 2.17
CA PRO A 83 7.76 7.64 2.33
C PRO A 83 6.48 7.04 1.72
N ASN A 84 5.32 7.54 2.15
CA ASN A 84 3.98 7.08 1.75
C ASN A 84 3.48 5.79 2.44
N MET A 85 4.15 5.29 3.46
CA MET A 85 3.54 4.30 4.36
C MET A 85 2.34 4.92 5.08
N TYR A 86 2.47 6.18 5.48
CA TYR A 86 1.40 7.01 6.01
C TYR A 86 0.94 8.03 4.95
N THR A 87 -0.36 8.11 4.71
CA THR A 87 -0.96 8.98 3.69
C THR A 87 -1.83 10.10 4.28
N GLY A 88 -1.91 10.20 5.62
CA GLY A 88 -2.70 11.22 6.30
C GLY A 88 -2.01 12.59 6.38
N PRO A 89 -2.74 13.65 6.77
CA PRO A 89 -2.24 15.01 6.80
C PRO A 89 -1.45 15.37 8.08
N ALA A 90 -1.50 14.55 9.12
CA ALA A 90 -0.81 14.84 10.37
C ALA A 90 0.70 14.94 10.15
N ASN A 91 1.36 15.79 10.94
CA ASN A 91 2.80 16.01 10.88
C ASN A 91 3.35 16.29 9.45
N GLY A 92 2.57 16.97 8.61
CA GLY A 92 2.96 17.33 7.25
C GLY A 92 3.04 16.12 6.29
N GLY A 93 2.34 15.03 6.58
CA GLY A 93 2.33 13.82 5.76
C GLY A 93 3.42 12.82 6.10
N VAL A 94 4.19 13.05 7.19
CA VAL A 94 5.17 12.11 7.72
C VAL A 94 4.62 11.47 8.99
N MET A 95 4.66 10.16 9.10
CA MET A 95 4.11 9.46 10.25
C MET A 95 4.59 10.05 11.58
N PRO A 96 3.69 10.49 12.48
CA PRO A 96 4.06 10.96 13.82
C PRO A 96 4.80 9.91 14.65
N LEU A 97 5.66 10.35 15.57
CA LEU A 97 6.37 9.44 16.49
C LEU A 97 5.48 8.91 17.61
N THR A 98 4.32 9.53 17.83
CA THR A 98 3.41 9.26 18.96
C THR A 98 1.97 9.40 18.51
N ASP A 99 1.05 8.73 19.19
CA ASP A 99 -0.38 8.79 18.92
C ASP A 99 -1.04 10.12 19.26
N THR A 100 -0.35 11.02 19.96
CA THR A 100 -0.89 12.33 20.38
C THR A 100 -1.30 13.25 19.23
N ALA A 101 -0.90 12.90 18.00
CA ALA A 101 -1.30 13.64 16.79
C ALA A 101 -2.78 13.43 16.41
N TRP A 102 -3.44 12.41 16.96
CA TRP A 102 -4.82 12.06 16.65
C TRP A 102 -5.72 12.18 17.87
N SER A 103 -7.03 12.29 17.61
CA SER A 103 -8.04 12.21 18.65
C SER A 103 -8.08 10.82 19.27
N THR A 104 -8.70 10.74 20.44
CA THR A 104 -8.96 9.48 21.12
C THR A 104 -10.46 9.20 21.18
N TRP A 105 -10.82 7.95 21.40
CA TRP A 105 -12.17 7.52 21.72
C TRP A 105 -12.13 6.58 22.95
N SER A 106 -13.27 6.35 23.60
CA SER A 106 -13.34 5.51 24.78
C SER A 106 -14.51 4.53 24.66
N ASP A 107 -14.30 3.30 25.12
CA ASP A 107 -15.34 2.30 25.30
C ASP A 107 -16.09 2.41 26.63
N GLY A 108 -15.79 3.46 27.41
CA GLY A 108 -16.31 3.70 28.74
C GLY A 108 -15.45 3.14 29.87
N TYR A 109 -14.39 2.40 29.56
CA TYR A 109 -13.42 1.83 30.51
C TYR A 109 -12.01 2.32 30.24
N GLU A 110 -11.62 2.27 28.97
CA GLU A 110 -10.29 2.66 28.49
C GLU A 110 -10.41 3.71 27.39
N THR A 111 -9.32 4.40 27.10
CA THR A 111 -9.22 5.39 26.02
C THR A 111 -8.18 4.92 25.03
N TYR A 112 -8.53 4.99 23.74
CA TYR A 112 -7.75 4.46 22.63
C TYR A 112 -7.44 5.55 21.60
N PRO A 113 -6.26 5.54 20.97
CA PRO A 113 -5.92 6.47 19.91
C PRO A 113 -6.62 6.10 18.59
N ASN A 114 -6.97 7.11 17.80
CA ASN A 114 -7.47 6.97 16.44
C ASN A 114 -6.32 6.96 15.42
N ASN A 115 -5.27 6.14 15.63
CA ASN A 115 -4.14 6.07 14.73
C ASN A 115 -4.53 5.38 13.41
N PRO A 116 -4.59 6.11 12.27
CA PRO A 116 -5.14 5.58 11.02
C PRO A 116 -4.22 4.57 10.32
N LEU A 117 -2.96 4.44 10.75
CA LEU A 117 -2.06 3.43 10.23
C LEU A 117 -2.27 2.06 10.87
N ILE A 118 -2.80 2.03 12.10
CA ILE A 118 -3.09 0.78 12.82
C ILE A 118 -4.36 0.13 12.28
N ALA A 119 -5.45 0.90 12.22
CA ALA A 119 -6.75 0.45 11.74
C ALA A 119 -7.46 1.58 10.98
N SER A 120 -8.19 1.25 9.93
CA SER A 120 -8.83 2.22 9.05
C SER A 120 -10.13 2.76 9.65
N HIS A 121 -10.05 3.49 10.74
CA HIS A 121 -11.27 4.02 11.37
C HIS A 121 -11.22 5.50 11.73
N ASN A 122 -10.14 6.12 11.92
CA ASN A 122 -9.87 7.52 12.31
C ASN A 122 -11.10 8.44 12.59
N GLY A 123 -12.22 7.88 13.02
CA GLY A 123 -13.46 8.58 13.35
C GLY A 123 -14.35 8.92 12.16
N ILE A 124 -14.04 8.51 10.94
CA ILE A 124 -14.83 8.82 9.75
C ILE A 124 -15.39 7.58 9.03
N ASP A 125 -14.90 6.41 9.36
CA ASP A 125 -15.43 5.15 8.88
C ASP A 125 -16.48 4.58 9.84
N GLY A 126 -17.54 4.07 9.31
CA GLY A 126 -18.61 3.44 10.09
C GLY A 126 -18.78 2.00 9.69
N ARG A 127 -18.85 1.12 10.67
CA ARG A 127 -19.16 -0.27 10.49
C ARG A 127 -20.58 -0.52 10.89
N THR A 128 -21.37 -0.97 9.93
CA THR A 128 -22.80 -1.17 10.12
C THR A 128 -23.17 -2.63 10.39
N ILE A 129 -22.24 -3.55 10.16
CA ILE A 129 -22.50 -4.99 10.26
C ILE A 129 -21.38 -5.66 11.04
N LYS A 130 -21.68 -6.20 12.21
CA LYS A 130 -20.76 -7.03 12.99
C LYS A 130 -20.41 -8.30 12.22
N GLY A 131 -19.12 -8.69 12.22
CA GLY A 131 -18.63 -9.87 11.50
C GLY A 131 -18.25 -9.57 10.06
N SER A 132 -18.26 -8.31 9.63
CA SER A 132 -17.70 -7.89 8.36
C SER A 132 -16.18 -7.76 8.45
N ILE A 133 -15.51 -7.58 7.31
CA ILE A 133 -14.05 -7.44 7.21
C ILE A 133 -13.50 -6.24 8.00
N ASP A 134 -14.31 -5.25 8.24
CA ASP A 134 -14.02 -4.01 8.96
C ASP A 134 -14.59 -3.98 10.37
N ASP A 135 -14.97 -5.13 10.93
CA ASP A 135 -15.52 -5.28 12.30
C ASP A 135 -14.38 -5.55 13.28
N TYR A 136 -13.75 -4.49 13.76
CA TYR A 136 -12.66 -4.58 14.72
C TYR A 136 -13.15 -4.75 16.15
N TRP A 137 -12.50 -5.60 16.91
CA TRP A 137 -12.75 -5.80 18.34
C TRP A 137 -11.76 -4.96 19.17
N VAL A 138 -12.27 -4.26 20.14
CA VAL A 138 -11.49 -3.27 20.90
C VAL A 138 -10.67 -3.85 22.01
N LYS A 139 -11.16 -4.89 22.67
CA LYS A 139 -10.45 -5.50 23.80
C LYS A 139 -10.75 -6.98 23.92
N TYR A 140 -9.82 -7.67 24.59
CA TYR A 140 -9.92 -9.09 24.88
C TYR A 140 -11.18 -9.47 25.67
N GLY A 141 -11.84 -10.56 25.27
CA GLY A 141 -13.03 -11.10 25.93
C GLY A 141 -14.30 -10.25 25.77
N SER A 142 -14.26 -9.18 24.99
CA SER A 142 -15.44 -8.37 24.71
C SER A 142 -16.43 -9.11 23.81
N THR A 143 -17.68 -9.26 24.28
CA THR A 143 -18.81 -9.71 23.44
C THR A 143 -19.64 -8.54 22.92
N ALA A 144 -19.29 -7.31 23.31
CA ALA A 144 -19.92 -6.11 22.82
C ALA A 144 -19.64 -5.90 21.34
N SER A 145 -20.54 -5.25 20.65
CA SER A 145 -20.27 -4.78 19.28
C SER A 145 -19.13 -3.76 19.31
N ASP A 146 -18.32 -3.75 18.24
CA ASP A 146 -17.32 -2.73 18.01
C ASP A 146 -17.97 -1.34 18.20
N PRO A 147 -17.37 -0.42 18.98
CA PRO A 147 -17.91 0.92 19.20
C PRO A 147 -18.10 1.72 17.92
N TYR A 148 -17.33 1.43 16.89
CA TYR A 148 -17.49 2.06 15.58
C TYR A 148 -18.80 1.65 14.92
N ILE A 149 -19.25 0.39 15.08
CA ILE A 149 -20.58 -0.07 14.65
C ILE A 149 -21.69 0.65 15.44
N THR A 150 -21.56 0.73 16.76
CA THR A 150 -22.57 1.36 17.61
C THR A 150 -22.59 2.87 17.48
N GLY A 151 -21.48 3.49 17.08
CA GLY A 151 -21.36 4.93 16.83
C GLY A 151 -22.00 5.38 15.51
N GLY A 152 -22.41 4.46 14.64
CA GLY A 152 -23.05 4.79 13.36
C GLY A 152 -22.10 5.44 12.36
N TRP A 153 -20.83 5.12 12.40
CA TRP A 153 -19.83 5.67 11.49
C TRP A 153 -19.95 5.09 10.08
N THR A 154 -19.51 5.86 9.08
CA THR A 154 -19.49 5.40 7.69
C THR A 154 -18.41 4.34 7.49
N GLN A 155 -18.72 3.31 6.72
CA GLN A 155 -17.77 2.25 6.39
C GLN A 155 -16.51 2.86 5.76
N HIS A 156 -15.33 2.46 6.23
CA HIS A 156 -14.06 2.91 5.69
C HIS A 156 -13.71 2.19 4.37
N THR A 157 -12.76 2.73 3.65
CA THR A 157 -12.15 2.03 2.53
C THR A 157 -11.12 1.04 3.07
N TRP A 158 -11.38 -0.25 2.86
CA TRP A 158 -10.47 -1.32 3.28
C TRP A 158 -9.10 -1.15 2.63
N GLY A 159 -8.05 -1.46 3.38
CA GLY A 159 -6.67 -1.41 2.88
C GLY A 159 -5.93 -0.10 3.14
N THR A 160 -6.50 0.82 3.92
CA THR A 160 -5.80 2.06 4.29
C THR A 160 -4.84 1.92 5.47
N ALA A 161 -5.01 0.90 6.29
CA ALA A 161 -4.20 0.62 7.48
C ALA A 161 -3.55 -0.76 7.44
N ILE A 162 -2.42 -0.92 8.10
CA ILE A 162 -1.69 -2.18 8.13
C ILE A 162 -2.48 -3.31 8.82
N GLY A 163 -3.28 -2.96 9.84
CA GLY A 163 -4.15 -3.91 10.53
C GLY A 163 -5.22 -4.53 9.62
N ASP A 164 -5.67 -3.80 8.60
CA ASP A 164 -6.62 -4.32 7.60
C ASP A 164 -6.00 -5.50 6.85
N TYR A 165 -4.76 -5.34 6.40
CA TYR A 165 -4.02 -6.38 5.69
C TYR A 165 -3.63 -7.55 6.60
N MET A 166 -3.23 -7.27 7.84
CA MET A 166 -2.86 -8.28 8.84
C MET A 166 -4.06 -9.07 9.37
N LYS A 167 -5.29 -8.67 9.01
CA LYS A 167 -6.54 -9.25 9.50
C LYS A 167 -6.69 -9.18 11.02
N THR A 168 -5.97 -8.25 11.65
CA THR A 168 -5.96 -8.10 13.10
C THR A 168 -7.35 -7.70 13.59
N SER A 169 -7.84 -8.39 14.64
CA SER A 169 -9.12 -8.09 15.30
C SER A 169 -10.36 -8.06 14.38
N GLN A 170 -10.33 -8.79 13.27
CA GLN A 170 -11.41 -8.83 12.28
C GLN A 170 -12.16 -10.15 12.36
N SER A 171 -13.41 -10.10 12.79
CA SER A 171 -14.22 -11.29 13.02
C SER A 171 -14.54 -12.06 11.74
N ALA A 172 -14.55 -11.42 10.58
CA ALA A 172 -14.71 -12.07 9.28
C ALA A 172 -13.62 -13.13 8.99
N TYR A 173 -12.46 -12.97 9.62
CA TYR A 173 -11.32 -13.91 9.53
C TYR A 173 -11.14 -14.74 10.80
N SER A 174 -12.15 -14.79 11.66
CA SER A 174 -12.11 -15.44 12.99
C SER A 174 -11.05 -14.85 13.92
N ASN A 175 -10.55 -13.67 13.66
CA ASN A 175 -9.66 -12.91 14.52
C ASN A 175 -10.49 -11.95 15.35
N THR A 176 -10.71 -12.30 16.62
CA THR A 176 -11.45 -11.48 17.59
C THR A 176 -10.50 -11.00 18.68
N ASP A 177 -10.93 -10.01 19.45
CA ASP A 177 -10.26 -9.60 20.68
C ASP A 177 -8.79 -9.21 20.50
N GLY A 178 -8.46 -8.56 19.38
CA GLY A 178 -7.11 -8.12 19.08
C GLY A 178 -6.21 -9.19 18.44
N SER A 179 -6.77 -10.35 18.08
CA SER A 179 -5.96 -11.46 17.57
C SER A 179 -5.41 -11.21 16.16
N THR A 180 -4.22 -11.76 15.97
CA THR A 180 -3.53 -11.92 14.66
C THR A 180 -2.92 -13.30 14.60
N ASN A 181 -2.92 -13.92 13.44
CA ASN A 181 -2.33 -15.23 13.22
C ASN A 181 -0.91 -15.14 12.66
N PHE A 182 -0.02 -16.00 13.14
CA PHE A 182 1.30 -16.21 12.55
C PHE A 182 1.57 -17.71 12.43
N TYR A 183 2.05 -18.15 11.29
CA TYR A 183 2.29 -19.55 10.99
C TYR A 183 3.78 -19.88 11.04
N ASN A 184 4.11 -21.06 11.52
CA ASN A 184 5.48 -21.59 11.55
C ASN A 184 5.45 -23.09 11.26
N TYR A 185 6.54 -23.67 10.75
CA TYR A 185 6.66 -25.12 10.68
C TYR A 185 6.59 -25.72 12.10
N THR A 186 5.85 -26.82 12.26
CA THR A 186 5.69 -27.47 13.57
C THR A 186 6.98 -28.16 13.99
N SER A 187 7.56 -28.93 13.09
CA SER A 187 8.68 -29.86 13.37
C SER A 187 10.07 -29.25 13.16
N SER A 188 10.17 -28.06 12.59
CA SER A 188 11.44 -27.35 12.35
C SER A 188 11.36 -25.88 12.76
N ALA A 189 12.51 -25.21 12.78
CA ALA A 189 12.62 -23.76 12.93
C ALA A 189 13.13 -23.08 11.63
N ASP A 190 12.89 -23.71 10.50
CA ASP A 190 13.17 -23.11 9.19
C ASP A 190 12.27 -21.91 8.92
N LYS A 191 12.68 -21.06 8.00
CA LYS A 191 11.89 -19.94 7.54
C LYS A 191 10.64 -20.45 6.81
N LEU A 192 9.46 -20.13 7.33
CA LEU A 192 8.21 -20.26 6.57
C LEU A 192 8.03 -19.00 5.72
N THR A 193 8.44 -19.08 4.48
CA THR A 193 8.41 -17.93 3.56
C THR A 193 7.00 -17.61 3.09
N CYS A 194 6.75 -16.35 2.68
CA CYS A 194 5.47 -15.96 2.10
C CYS A 194 5.11 -16.79 0.86
N ALA A 195 6.07 -17.16 0.03
CA ALA A 195 5.84 -18.06 -1.10
C ALA A 195 5.42 -19.49 -0.66
N ALA A 196 5.97 -19.98 0.46
CA ALA A 196 5.51 -21.25 1.02
C ALA A 196 4.11 -21.13 1.62
N MET A 197 3.76 -19.99 2.25
CA MET A 197 2.42 -19.72 2.76
C MET A 197 1.38 -19.75 1.63
N GLU A 198 1.69 -19.14 0.48
CA GLU A 198 0.86 -19.21 -0.74
C GLU A 198 0.66 -20.67 -1.21
N GLY A 199 1.75 -21.44 -1.22
CA GLY A 199 1.71 -22.86 -1.60
C GLY A 199 0.86 -23.73 -0.66
N PHE A 200 0.72 -23.33 0.59
CA PHE A 200 -0.08 -24.02 1.61
C PHE A 200 -1.49 -23.44 1.79
N ASP A 201 -1.86 -22.41 1.06
CA ASP A 201 -3.16 -21.71 1.15
C ASP A 201 -3.44 -21.12 2.56
N ILE A 202 -2.39 -20.62 3.22
CA ILE A 202 -2.45 -19.99 4.56
C ILE A 202 -2.06 -18.51 4.55
N ASP A 203 -1.62 -17.99 3.42
CA ASP A 203 -1.21 -16.60 3.21
C ASP A 203 -2.31 -15.60 3.56
N HIS A 204 -3.55 -15.90 3.19
CA HIS A 204 -4.72 -15.03 3.37
C HIS A 204 -5.08 -14.75 4.85
N LEU A 205 -4.48 -15.46 5.81
CA LEU A 205 -4.70 -15.28 7.26
C LEU A 205 -3.43 -14.89 8.03
N ASP A 206 -2.26 -14.94 7.43
CA ASP A 206 -0.98 -14.69 8.12
C ASP A 206 -0.69 -13.19 8.24
N GLY A 207 -0.33 -12.74 9.45
CA GLY A 207 -0.03 -11.34 9.72
C GLY A 207 1.23 -10.83 9.02
N THR A 208 2.23 -11.69 8.79
CA THR A 208 3.46 -11.33 8.05
C THR A 208 3.16 -11.16 6.57
N TYR A 209 2.36 -12.07 6.01
CA TYR A 209 1.88 -11.95 4.64
C TYR A 209 1.02 -10.70 4.47
N GLY A 210 0.17 -10.41 5.46
CA GLY A 210 -0.60 -9.15 5.48
C GLY A 210 0.30 -7.92 5.43
N ARG A 211 1.42 -7.88 6.18
CA ARG A 211 2.40 -6.80 6.10
C ARG A 211 3.04 -6.71 4.70
N LYS A 212 3.37 -7.85 4.06
CA LYS A 212 3.82 -7.88 2.66
C LYS A 212 2.84 -7.17 1.75
N LEU A 213 1.57 -7.54 1.77
CA LEU A 213 0.53 -6.95 0.95
C LEU A 213 0.36 -5.44 1.19
N PHE A 214 0.46 -5.00 2.46
CA PHE A 214 0.40 -3.58 2.79
C PHE A 214 1.55 -2.80 2.14
N TYR A 215 2.78 -3.31 2.22
CA TYR A 215 3.93 -2.64 1.62
C TYR A 215 3.87 -2.62 0.09
N GLU A 216 3.41 -3.70 -0.53
CA GLU A 216 3.17 -3.77 -1.97
C GLU A 216 2.09 -2.78 -2.41
N ALA A 217 0.98 -2.66 -1.66
CA ALA A 217 -0.05 -1.66 -1.91
C ALA A 217 0.45 -0.20 -1.74
N ARG A 218 1.56 0.02 -1.06
CA ARG A 218 2.25 1.31 -0.97
C ARG A 218 3.29 1.52 -2.08
N GLY A 219 3.41 0.58 -3.02
CA GLY A 219 4.31 0.65 -4.17
C GLY A 219 5.73 0.17 -3.89
N TYR A 220 5.95 -0.58 -2.82
CA TYR A 220 7.27 -1.15 -2.50
C TYR A 220 7.38 -2.60 -2.96
N THR A 221 8.58 -2.98 -3.35
CA THR A 221 8.87 -4.39 -3.68
C THR A 221 9.31 -5.11 -2.41
N VAL A 222 8.65 -6.21 -2.08
CA VAL A 222 9.05 -7.11 -1.00
C VAL A 222 10.12 -8.06 -1.54
N THR A 223 11.30 -8.06 -0.89
CA THR A 223 12.47 -8.86 -1.30
C THR A 223 12.68 -10.07 -0.42
N ASP A 224 12.21 -10.05 0.83
CA ASP A 224 12.19 -11.20 1.74
C ASP A 224 10.95 -11.10 2.63
N CYS A 225 10.30 -12.21 2.89
CA CYS A 225 9.09 -12.28 3.70
C CYS A 225 8.97 -13.67 4.31
N PHE A 226 9.01 -13.75 5.66
CA PHE A 226 8.93 -15.02 6.37
C PHE A 226 8.55 -14.88 7.85
N ASN A 227 8.02 -15.96 8.41
CA ASN A 227 8.00 -16.23 9.83
C ASN A 227 9.09 -17.27 10.17
N GLN A 228 9.70 -17.12 11.34
CA GLN A 228 10.67 -18.11 11.83
C GLN A 228 10.64 -18.21 13.36
N LYS A 229 10.63 -19.42 13.90
CA LYS A 229 10.86 -19.64 15.34
C LYS A 229 12.24 -19.12 15.72
N THR A 230 12.40 -18.65 16.96
CA THR A 230 13.71 -18.24 17.47
C THR A 230 14.61 -19.42 17.82
N ASP A 231 15.87 -19.16 18.14
CA ASP A 231 16.89 -20.14 18.52
C ASP A 231 16.68 -20.80 19.90
N ASN A 232 15.56 -20.48 20.55
CA ASN A 232 14.98 -21.39 21.56
C ASN A 232 14.60 -22.76 20.93
N ASN A 233 14.57 -22.83 19.60
CA ASN A 233 14.45 -24.02 18.78
C ASN A 233 15.69 -24.19 17.91
N ALA A 234 16.22 -25.41 17.81
CA ALA A 234 17.42 -25.70 17.03
C ALA A 234 17.26 -25.25 15.56
N GLY A 235 18.19 -24.44 15.08
CA GLY A 235 18.16 -23.87 13.72
C GLY A 235 17.28 -22.62 13.57
N GLY A 236 16.72 -22.08 14.65
CA GLY A 236 15.88 -20.90 14.63
C GLY A 236 16.63 -19.59 14.41
N PHE A 237 15.86 -18.51 14.33
CA PHE A 237 16.35 -17.14 14.18
C PHE A 237 17.15 -16.72 15.42
N THR A 238 18.42 -16.43 15.24
CA THR A 238 19.37 -16.18 16.33
C THR A 238 19.46 -14.73 16.73
N LEU A 239 20.08 -14.45 17.89
CA LEU A 239 20.48 -13.09 18.25
C LEU A 239 21.34 -12.43 17.15
N ALA A 240 22.28 -13.17 16.56
CA ALA A 240 23.13 -12.64 15.49
C ALA A 240 22.31 -12.28 14.23
N ASN A 241 21.24 -13.02 13.91
CA ASN A 241 20.31 -12.64 12.85
C ASN A 241 19.56 -11.36 13.21
N PHE A 242 19.07 -11.23 14.44
CA PHE A 242 18.41 -10.03 14.92
C PHE A 242 19.33 -8.80 14.82
N GLN A 243 20.56 -8.91 15.28
CA GLN A 243 21.56 -7.86 15.18
C GLN A 243 21.82 -7.45 13.74
N ALA A 244 21.93 -8.42 12.83
CA ALA A 244 22.11 -8.15 11.39
C ALA A 244 20.90 -7.43 10.77
N GLU A 245 19.67 -7.72 11.20
CA GLU A 245 18.49 -6.96 10.78
C GLU A 245 18.57 -5.50 11.24
N ILE A 246 18.91 -5.27 12.51
CA ILE A 246 19.04 -3.93 13.06
C ILE A 246 20.15 -3.14 12.35
N ASP A 247 21.31 -3.76 12.15
CA ASP A 247 22.45 -3.14 11.46
C ASP A 247 22.13 -2.81 9.99
N ALA A 248 21.22 -3.56 9.37
CA ALA A 248 20.71 -3.31 8.03
C ALA A 248 19.58 -2.25 8.00
N GLY A 249 19.14 -1.75 9.14
CA GLY A 249 18.06 -0.76 9.23
C GLY A 249 16.66 -1.35 9.27
N HIS A 250 16.52 -2.64 9.59
CA HIS A 250 15.26 -3.36 9.59
C HIS A 250 14.79 -3.64 11.02
N PRO A 251 13.76 -2.95 11.54
CA PRO A 251 13.13 -3.33 12.80
C PRO A 251 12.37 -4.65 12.62
N VAL A 252 12.39 -5.47 13.66
CA VAL A 252 11.84 -6.83 13.63
C VAL A 252 10.57 -6.90 14.49
N LEU A 253 9.48 -7.44 13.95
CA LEU A 253 8.31 -7.79 14.73
C LEU A 253 8.59 -9.10 15.46
N LEU A 254 8.49 -9.05 16.78
CA LEU A 254 8.76 -10.16 17.69
C LEU A 254 7.45 -10.68 18.26
N ASN A 255 7.21 -11.97 18.11
CA ASN A 255 6.04 -12.67 18.64
C ASN A 255 6.39 -13.39 19.93
N LEU A 256 5.81 -12.91 21.03
CA LEU A 256 5.85 -13.55 22.33
C LEU A 256 4.67 -14.52 22.48
N ALA A 257 4.70 -15.35 23.51
CA ALA A 257 3.58 -16.22 23.88
C ALA A 257 2.40 -15.42 24.43
N GLY A 258 1.75 -14.62 23.56
CA GLY A 258 0.58 -13.82 23.89
C GLY A 258 0.72 -12.31 23.65
N HIS A 259 1.80 -11.85 23.05
CA HIS A 259 1.97 -10.44 22.68
C HIS A 259 2.89 -10.28 21.47
N SER A 260 2.68 -9.24 20.68
CA SER A 260 3.61 -8.83 19.62
C SER A 260 4.21 -7.48 19.95
N ILE A 261 5.52 -7.35 19.76
CA ILE A 261 6.32 -6.16 20.07
C ILE A 261 7.29 -5.87 18.92
N VAL A 262 7.96 -4.73 18.95
CA VAL A 262 8.98 -4.37 17.96
C VAL A 262 10.35 -4.38 18.61
N GLY A 263 11.27 -5.18 18.06
CA GLY A 263 12.70 -5.07 18.34
C GLY A 263 13.34 -4.04 17.39
N TYR A 264 14.07 -3.05 17.93
CA TYR A 264 14.66 -1.99 17.13
C TYR A 264 16.08 -1.60 17.51
N GLY A 265 16.70 -2.37 18.40
CA GLY A 265 18.08 -2.13 18.81
C GLY A 265 18.60 -3.22 19.73
N TYR A 266 19.88 -3.17 20.05
CA TYR A 266 20.51 -4.14 20.93
C TYR A 266 21.74 -3.57 21.66
N ASN A 267 22.10 -4.23 22.78
CA ASN A 267 23.39 -4.10 23.44
C ASN A 267 23.78 -5.50 23.98
N GLY A 268 24.73 -6.14 23.32
CA GLY A 268 25.06 -7.54 23.59
C GLY A 268 23.84 -8.44 23.39
N ALA A 269 23.42 -9.17 24.43
CA ALA A 269 22.25 -10.05 24.39
C ALA A 269 20.94 -9.37 24.85
N THR A 270 21.01 -8.11 25.26
CA THR A 270 19.82 -7.33 25.59
C THR A 270 19.31 -6.64 24.34
N ILE A 271 18.03 -6.78 24.05
CA ILE A 271 17.38 -6.13 22.92
C ILE A 271 16.48 -4.99 23.41
N TYR A 272 16.36 -3.96 22.56
CA TYR A 272 15.53 -2.77 22.79
C TYR A 272 14.23 -2.91 22.05
N ILE A 273 13.12 -2.63 22.74
CA ILE A 273 11.78 -2.92 22.25
C ILE A 273 10.82 -1.74 22.40
N ARG A 274 9.79 -1.73 21.57
CA ARG A 274 8.52 -1.02 21.75
C ARG A 274 7.45 -2.06 22.07
N ASP A 275 6.73 -1.85 23.16
CA ASP A 275 5.87 -2.88 23.75
C ASP A 275 4.37 -2.68 23.48
N THR A 276 4.00 -1.62 22.74
CA THR A 276 2.61 -1.24 22.41
C THR A 276 1.76 -0.78 23.60
N TRP A 277 2.36 -0.47 24.73
CA TRP A 277 1.67 0.04 25.93
C TRP A 277 2.22 1.39 26.40
N ASP A 278 2.92 2.09 25.53
CA ASP A 278 3.50 3.38 25.81
C ASP A 278 3.65 4.15 24.48
N ASN A 279 3.17 5.39 24.45
CA ASN A 279 3.26 6.25 23.28
C ASN A 279 4.33 7.36 23.43
N ASP A 280 5.20 7.27 24.43
CA ASP A 280 6.35 8.17 24.58
C ASP A 280 7.59 7.58 23.86
N PRO A 281 8.01 8.19 22.74
CA PRO A 281 9.18 7.70 22.01
C PRO A 281 10.50 7.91 22.79
N GLY A 282 10.50 8.70 23.87
CA GLY A 282 11.62 8.86 24.79
C GLY A 282 11.81 7.68 25.74
N HIS A 283 10.79 6.85 25.93
CA HIS A 283 10.91 5.63 26.74
C HIS A 283 11.42 4.48 25.88
N THR A 284 12.29 3.67 26.45
CA THR A 284 12.85 2.46 25.82
C THR A 284 12.75 1.31 26.81
N TYR A 285 12.17 0.22 26.37
CA TYR A 285 12.06 -1.02 27.16
C TYR A 285 13.06 -2.04 26.65
N THR A 286 13.44 -2.96 27.51
CA THR A 286 14.46 -3.98 27.20
C THR A 286 14.01 -5.36 27.61
N MET A 287 14.49 -6.37 26.89
CA MET A 287 14.41 -7.77 27.30
C MET A 287 15.68 -8.54 26.87
N PRO A 288 16.03 -9.63 27.56
CA PRO A 288 17.09 -10.51 27.07
C PRO A 288 16.62 -11.28 25.83
N TRP A 289 17.47 -11.46 24.82
CA TRP A 289 17.15 -12.31 23.68
C TRP A 289 16.85 -13.74 24.11
N GLY A 290 15.81 -14.34 23.55
CA GLY A 290 15.35 -15.70 23.91
C GLY A 290 14.65 -15.79 25.26
N GLY A 291 14.56 -14.68 26.01
CA GLY A 291 13.90 -14.60 27.31
C GLY A 291 12.40 -14.28 27.21
N SER A 292 11.90 -13.67 28.28
CA SER A 292 10.50 -13.21 28.38
C SER A 292 10.42 -11.71 28.59
N TYR A 293 9.27 -11.15 28.21
CA TYR A 293 8.84 -9.79 28.57
C TYR A 293 7.43 -9.85 29.13
N SER A 294 7.20 -9.24 30.29
CA SER A 294 5.92 -9.29 30.99
C SER A 294 5.37 -10.73 31.10
N GLY A 295 6.23 -11.70 31.46
CA GLY A 295 5.89 -13.10 31.61
C GLY A 295 5.69 -13.90 30.32
N MET A 296 5.77 -13.27 29.17
CA MET A 296 5.53 -13.89 27.85
C MET A 296 6.87 -14.18 27.14
N VAL A 297 7.14 -15.45 26.86
CA VAL A 297 8.41 -15.92 26.26
C VAL A 297 8.44 -15.62 24.76
N LEU A 298 9.60 -15.22 24.24
CA LEU A 298 9.85 -15.02 22.83
C LEU A 298 9.73 -16.33 22.04
N GLN A 299 8.87 -16.36 21.03
CA GLN A 299 8.53 -17.56 20.25
C GLN A 299 9.07 -17.51 18.82
N SER A 300 8.78 -16.43 18.10
CA SER A 300 9.09 -16.30 16.68
C SER A 300 9.28 -14.86 16.26
N VAL A 301 9.79 -14.68 15.06
CA VAL A 301 9.90 -13.38 14.38
C VAL A 301 9.02 -13.35 13.13
N SER A 302 8.60 -12.14 12.76
CA SER A 302 7.94 -11.82 11.51
C SER A 302 8.80 -10.80 10.77
N VAL A 303 9.39 -11.19 9.65
CA VAL A 303 10.33 -10.38 8.87
C VAL A 303 9.75 -10.09 7.50
N VAL A 304 9.80 -8.84 7.09
CA VAL A 304 9.47 -8.39 5.74
C VAL A 304 10.48 -7.33 5.33
N HIS A 305 11.31 -7.64 4.35
CA HIS A 305 12.23 -6.69 3.76
C HIS A 305 11.58 -6.04 2.53
N ILE A 306 11.77 -4.74 2.43
CA ILE A 306 11.27 -3.96 1.32
C ILE A 306 12.41 -3.22 0.64
N THR A 307 12.30 -3.06 -0.65
CA THR A 307 13.09 -2.11 -1.40
C THR A 307 12.14 -1.11 -2.04
N GLN A 308 12.62 0.10 -2.27
CA GLN A 308 11.93 0.96 -3.21
C GLN A 308 11.87 0.16 -4.52
N GLY A 309 10.68 -0.15 -5.00
CA GLY A 309 10.51 -0.58 -6.38
C GLY A 309 11.36 0.38 -7.21
N VAL A 310 12.21 -0.12 -8.11
CA VAL A 310 13.32 0.66 -8.70
C VAL A 310 12.82 1.95 -9.36
N THR A 311 12.44 2.91 -8.54
CA THR A 311 12.48 4.30 -8.91
C THR A 311 13.91 4.73 -8.60
N TYR A 312 14.75 4.84 -9.59
CA TYR A 312 16.08 5.40 -9.44
C TYR A 312 15.97 6.84 -8.92
N LYS A 313 15.83 6.99 -7.59
CA LYS A 313 16.20 8.21 -6.89
C LYS A 313 17.60 7.97 -6.37
N GLN A 314 18.58 8.40 -7.15
CA GLN A 314 19.97 8.44 -6.75
C GLN A 314 20.12 9.40 -5.58
N TYR A 315 20.27 8.90 -4.35
CA TYR A 315 20.72 9.71 -3.23
C TYR A 315 22.25 9.82 -3.30
N MET A 316 22.72 10.98 -3.70
CA MET A 316 24.08 11.41 -3.40
C MET A 316 24.15 11.87 -1.92
N PRO A 317 25.28 11.65 -1.20
CA PRO A 317 25.42 12.11 0.17
C PRO A 317 25.27 13.63 0.24
N ALA A 318 24.48 14.09 1.20
CA ALA A 318 24.20 15.50 1.41
C ALA A 318 25.46 16.28 1.83
N LEU A 319 26.11 16.89 0.87
CA LEU A 319 26.83 18.14 1.08
C LEU A 319 25.79 19.26 1.03
N PHE A 320 25.69 20.06 2.09
CA PHE A 320 24.79 21.19 2.20
C PHE A 320 24.86 22.07 0.95
N LYS A 321 23.84 21.99 0.10
CA LYS A 321 23.56 22.93 -0.98
C LYS A 321 22.07 23.11 -1.07
N ALA A 322 21.65 24.32 -1.40
CA ALA A 322 20.25 24.79 -1.44
C ALA A 322 19.25 23.71 -1.87
N ALA A 323 18.05 23.75 -1.28
CA ALA A 323 16.93 22.84 -1.58
C ALA A 323 16.84 22.54 -3.08
N PRO A 324 16.71 21.25 -3.51
CA PRO A 324 16.50 20.95 -4.91
C PRO A 324 15.23 21.67 -5.40
N PRO A 325 15.21 22.12 -6.64
CA PRO A 325 13.98 22.64 -7.21
C PRO A 325 12.88 21.54 -7.11
N PRO A 326 11.61 21.92 -6.90
CA PRO A 326 10.52 20.96 -6.90
C PRO A 326 10.57 20.11 -8.18
N PRO A 327 10.12 18.84 -8.16
CA PRO A 327 10.05 18.03 -9.37
C PRO A 327 9.34 18.84 -10.45
N PRO A 328 9.78 18.76 -11.71
CA PRO A 328 9.14 19.50 -12.77
C PRO A 328 7.65 19.16 -12.75
N SER A 329 6.82 20.18 -12.54
CA SER A 329 5.38 20.07 -12.65
C SER A 329 5.05 19.49 -14.03
N ASN A 330 4.04 18.64 -14.14
CA ASN A 330 3.55 18.17 -15.43
C ASN A 330 3.36 19.40 -16.35
N PRO A 331 4.04 19.48 -17.50
CA PRO A 331 3.96 20.64 -18.38
C PRO A 331 2.62 20.70 -19.12
N PHE A 332 1.85 19.59 -19.17
CA PHE A 332 0.49 19.64 -19.69
C PHE A 332 -0.42 20.34 -18.68
N LEU A 333 -1.19 21.28 -19.17
CA LEU A 333 -2.25 21.94 -18.43
C LEU A 333 -3.54 21.13 -18.62
N ASN A 334 -4.32 20.95 -17.55
CA ASN A 334 -5.54 20.14 -17.57
C ASN A 334 -5.30 18.72 -18.13
N PRO A 335 -4.37 17.94 -17.55
CA PRO A 335 -3.87 16.69 -18.14
C PRO A 335 -4.87 15.53 -18.14
N GLY A 336 -5.85 15.54 -17.21
CA GLY A 336 -6.97 14.57 -17.13
C GLY A 336 -8.29 15.17 -17.61
N PHE A 337 -8.26 16.26 -18.39
CA PHE A 337 -9.43 16.90 -18.99
C PHE A 337 -10.49 17.43 -18.02
N GLU A 338 -10.27 17.45 -16.72
CA GLU A 338 -11.25 17.75 -15.66
C GLU A 338 -11.82 19.18 -15.69
N GLN A 339 -11.31 20.04 -16.57
CA GLN A 339 -11.81 21.38 -16.82
C GLN A 339 -12.44 21.51 -18.24
N GLY A 340 -12.86 20.39 -18.84
CA GLY A 340 -13.30 20.35 -20.23
C GLY A 340 -12.16 20.67 -21.21
N ALA A 341 -12.46 21.35 -22.29
CA ALA A 341 -11.50 21.70 -23.35
C ALA A 341 -10.43 22.75 -22.95
N VAL A 342 -10.45 23.23 -21.71
CA VAL A 342 -9.51 24.27 -21.25
C VAL A 342 -8.06 23.83 -21.45
N SER A 343 -7.26 24.67 -22.11
CA SER A 343 -5.83 24.46 -22.43
C SER A 343 -5.53 23.44 -23.53
N TRP A 344 -6.50 22.75 -24.06
CA TRP A 344 -6.35 21.87 -25.20
C TRP A 344 -6.84 22.54 -26.50
N THR A 345 -6.16 22.22 -27.58
CA THR A 345 -6.62 22.63 -28.94
C THR A 345 -7.24 21.41 -29.60
N GLU A 346 -8.53 21.52 -29.90
CA GLU A 346 -9.29 20.48 -30.55
C GLU A 346 -9.47 20.81 -32.04
N TYR A 347 -9.43 19.77 -32.86
CA TYR A 347 -9.84 19.83 -34.26
C TYR A 347 -10.59 18.55 -34.61
N SER A 348 -11.74 18.69 -35.22
CA SER A 348 -12.52 17.60 -35.81
C SER A 348 -12.95 17.99 -37.21
N SER A 349 -12.73 17.10 -38.18
CA SER A 349 -13.20 17.30 -39.54
C SER A 349 -14.73 17.30 -39.64
N GLY A 350 -15.41 16.61 -38.73
CA GLY A 350 -16.86 16.60 -38.57
C GLY A 350 -17.41 17.72 -37.72
N GLY A 351 -16.55 18.50 -37.05
CA GLY A 351 -16.95 19.60 -36.18
C GLY A 351 -17.44 19.17 -34.80
N TRP A 352 -17.02 18.01 -34.34
CA TRP A 352 -17.38 17.47 -33.04
C TRP A 352 -16.47 18.03 -31.93
N ASP A 353 -17.03 18.20 -30.74
CA ASP A 353 -16.21 18.34 -29.53
C ASP A 353 -15.47 17.01 -29.28
N LEU A 354 -14.24 17.09 -28.79
CA LEU A 354 -13.43 15.89 -28.51
C LEU A 354 -13.28 15.59 -27.01
N ILE A 355 -13.59 16.54 -26.12
CA ILE A 355 -13.49 16.37 -24.67
C ILE A 355 -14.90 16.34 -24.07
N TRP A 356 -15.22 15.28 -23.35
CA TRP A 356 -16.58 14.93 -22.92
C TRP A 356 -16.62 14.56 -21.44
N LEU A 357 -17.80 14.74 -20.81
CA LEU A 357 -18.10 14.11 -19.53
C LEU A 357 -18.24 12.59 -19.74
N ALA A 358 -17.62 11.81 -18.87
CA ALA A 358 -17.64 10.34 -18.95
C ALA A 358 -19.06 9.75 -18.92
N GLY A 359 -20.01 10.45 -18.26
CA GLY A 359 -21.43 10.05 -18.28
C GLY A 359 -22.14 10.22 -19.65
N GLU A 360 -21.49 10.88 -20.62
CA GLU A 360 -22.00 11.11 -21.98
C GLU A 360 -21.25 10.27 -23.03
N THR A 361 -20.29 9.46 -22.59
CA THR A 361 -19.46 8.58 -23.43
C THR A 361 -19.75 7.10 -23.13
N PRO A 362 -19.46 6.17 -24.08
CA PRO A 362 -19.66 4.75 -23.87
C PRO A 362 -18.71 4.09 -22.90
N VAL A 363 -17.68 4.79 -22.41
CA VAL A 363 -16.70 4.29 -21.44
C VAL A 363 -16.56 5.28 -20.28
N ALA A 364 -16.27 4.77 -19.08
CA ALA A 364 -15.91 5.60 -17.93
C ALA A 364 -14.53 6.25 -18.13
N ALA A 365 -14.29 7.43 -17.54
CA ALA A 365 -12.96 8.03 -17.51
C ALA A 365 -11.97 7.10 -16.79
N HIS A 366 -10.68 7.18 -17.15
CA HIS A 366 -9.62 6.49 -16.42
C HIS A 366 -9.39 7.17 -15.06
N GLY A 367 -9.30 8.50 -15.04
CA GLY A 367 -9.25 9.33 -13.83
C GLY A 367 -10.33 10.41 -13.84
N GLY A 368 -10.89 10.77 -12.67
CA GLY A 368 -11.85 11.87 -12.58
C GLY A 368 -13.19 11.62 -13.25
N THR A 369 -13.69 12.64 -14.01
CA THR A 369 -15.04 12.63 -14.60
C THR A 369 -15.08 13.05 -16.07
N TRP A 370 -13.95 13.42 -16.65
CA TRP A 370 -13.82 13.81 -18.05
C TRP A 370 -12.81 12.93 -18.77
N LEU A 371 -12.95 12.85 -20.08
CA LEU A 371 -12.02 12.14 -20.96
C LEU A 371 -12.07 12.74 -22.37
N ALA A 372 -11.10 12.41 -23.23
CA ALA A 372 -11.19 12.75 -24.63
C ALA A 372 -11.66 11.56 -25.46
N TRP A 373 -12.52 11.81 -26.46
CA TRP A 373 -13.06 10.84 -27.40
C TRP A 373 -12.75 11.28 -28.84
N LEU A 374 -11.83 10.56 -29.48
CA LEU A 374 -11.43 10.75 -30.88
C LEU A 374 -11.99 9.62 -31.74
N GLY A 375 -12.24 9.86 -33.02
CA GLY A 375 -12.95 8.93 -33.89
C GLY A 375 -14.46 8.94 -33.65
N GLY A 376 -15.10 7.78 -33.70
CA GLY A 376 -16.54 7.63 -33.46
C GLY A 376 -17.45 8.07 -34.60
N ALA A 377 -16.89 8.43 -35.77
CA ALA A 377 -17.61 8.80 -37.00
C ALA A 377 -16.78 8.38 -38.22
N ASP A 378 -17.45 8.12 -39.34
CA ASP A 378 -16.80 7.82 -40.62
C ASP A 378 -16.14 9.07 -41.22
N ASN A 379 -15.01 8.88 -41.94
CA ASN A 379 -14.23 9.94 -42.56
C ASN A 379 -13.81 11.06 -41.60
N GLU A 380 -13.58 10.72 -40.33
CA GLU A 380 -13.21 11.66 -39.30
C GLU A 380 -11.69 11.82 -39.20
N THR A 381 -11.27 13.05 -38.98
CA THR A 381 -9.94 13.35 -38.46
C THR A 381 -10.11 14.16 -37.19
N GLY A 382 -9.94 13.49 -36.05
CA GLY A 382 -9.94 14.08 -34.71
C GLY A 382 -8.53 14.34 -34.22
N GLN A 383 -8.22 15.57 -33.79
CA GLN A 383 -6.90 15.95 -33.27
C GLN A 383 -7.04 16.70 -31.95
N LEU A 384 -6.26 16.28 -30.96
CA LEU A 384 -6.16 16.94 -29.68
C LEU A 384 -4.70 17.29 -29.40
N SER A 385 -4.38 18.56 -29.15
CA SER A 385 -3.00 18.98 -29.02
C SER A 385 -2.76 20.05 -27.96
N GLN A 386 -1.54 20.04 -27.44
CA GLN A 386 -1.03 21.08 -26.56
C GLN A 386 0.46 21.33 -26.82
N THR A 387 0.88 22.61 -26.74
CA THR A 387 2.29 22.98 -26.85
C THR A 387 2.92 23.08 -25.48
N ILE A 388 3.92 22.23 -25.21
CA ILE A 388 4.62 22.13 -23.95
C ILE A 388 6.12 22.26 -24.12
N THR A 389 6.84 22.57 -23.03
CA THR A 389 8.30 22.45 -22.97
C THR A 389 8.67 21.07 -22.45
N ILE A 390 9.33 20.26 -23.27
CA ILE A 390 9.79 18.94 -22.86
C ILE A 390 11.11 19.08 -22.08
N SER A 391 11.10 18.65 -20.82
CA SER A 391 12.29 18.66 -19.97
C SER A 391 13.22 17.49 -20.30
N GLY A 392 14.53 17.74 -20.38
CA GLY A 392 15.53 16.67 -20.51
C GLY A 392 15.63 15.76 -19.29
N THR A 393 15.13 16.20 -18.14
CA THR A 393 15.07 15.40 -16.90
C THR A 393 13.74 14.67 -16.69
N ALA A 394 12.72 14.97 -17.51
CA ALA A 394 11.42 14.31 -17.50
C ALA A 394 10.92 14.14 -18.95
N PRO A 395 11.60 13.31 -19.75
CA PRO A 395 11.35 13.24 -21.20
C PRO A 395 10.31 12.17 -21.58
N TYR A 396 9.69 11.47 -20.63
CA TYR A 396 8.77 10.39 -20.96
C TYR A 396 7.34 10.90 -20.93
N LEU A 397 6.65 10.81 -22.09
CA LEU A 397 5.22 11.07 -22.24
C LEU A 397 4.46 9.82 -21.82
N HIS A 398 3.56 9.97 -20.88
CA HIS A 398 2.61 8.95 -20.41
C HIS A 398 1.21 9.38 -20.77
N PHE A 399 0.37 8.45 -21.18
CA PHE A 399 -1.07 8.64 -21.34
C PHE A 399 -1.79 7.30 -21.27
N TRP A 400 -3.08 7.36 -20.94
CA TRP A 400 -3.94 6.18 -20.98
C TRP A 400 -4.87 6.27 -22.17
N TYR A 401 -5.09 5.14 -22.84
CA TYR A 401 -6.07 5.05 -23.91
C TYR A 401 -6.96 3.82 -23.74
N TYR A 402 -8.17 3.90 -24.29
CA TYR A 402 -9.08 2.79 -24.51
C TYR A 402 -9.47 2.79 -25.99
N SER A 403 -9.27 1.66 -26.69
CA SER A 403 -9.67 1.53 -28.09
C SER A 403 -10.82 0.52 -28.25
N ALA A 404 -11.81 0.90 -29.07
CA ALA A 404 -12.93 0.06 -29.44
C ALA A 404 -13.28 0.28 -30.92
N SER A 405 -13.06 -0.71 -31.75
CA SER A 405 -13.26 -0.66 -33.19
C SER A 405 -14.00 -1.89 -33.69
N GLU A 406 -14.83 -1.71 -34.70
CA GLU A 406 -15.48 -2.77 -35.48
C GLU A 406 -14.78 -2.99 -36.82
N ASP A 407 -13.74 -2.19 -37.12
CA ASP A 407 -13.10 -2.17 -38.43
C ASP A 407 -12.05 -3.26 -38.63
N VAL A 408 -11.66 -3.44 -39.89
CA VAL A 408 -10.56 -4.31 -40.33
C VAL A 408 -9.25 -3.51 -40.26
N CYS A 409 -8.18 -4.15 -39.81
CA CYS A 409 -6.90 -3.47 -39.65
C CYS A 409 -6.36 -2.89 -40.96
N GLY A 410 -5.79 -1.69 -40.86
CA GLY A 410 -5.09 -1.02 -41.97
C GLY A 410 -5.84 0.17 -42.60
N TRP A 411 -7.00 0.55 -42.07
CA TRP A 411 -7.78 1.66 -42.56
C TRP A 411 -7.86 2.81 -41.56
N ASP A 412 -8.16 2.54 -40.32
CA ASP A 412 -8.25 3.51 -39.24
C ASP A 412 -6.99 3.52 -38.39
N TYR A 413 -6.56 4.71 -37.97
CA TYR A 413 -5.28 4.86 -37.26
C TYR A 413 -5.38 5.81 -36.08
N PHE A 414 -4.70 5.43 -34.99
CA PHE A 414 -4.29 6.34 -33.93
C PHE A 414 -2.82 6.70 -34.05
N ARG A 415 -2.50 7.98 -33.86
CA ARG A 415 -1.13 8.51 -33.94
C ARG A 415 -0.83 9.46 -32.82
N VAL A 416 0.41 9.39 -32.31
CA VAL A 416 0.98 10.48 -31.48
C VAL A 416 2.04 11.18 -32.30
N LYS A 417 1.93 12.50 -32.41
CA LYS A 417 2.84 13.35 -33.20
C LYS A 417 3.53 14.38 -32.33
N VAL A 418 4.81 14.67 -32.62
CA VAL A 418 5.54 15.81 -32.03
C VAL A 418 6.00 16.72 -33.16
N ASN A 419 5.53 17.97 -33.12
CA ASN A 419 5.73 18.95 -34.24
C ASN A 419 5.37 18.38 -35.61
N GLY A 420 4.31 17.60 -35.71
CA GLY A 420 3.80 17.00 -36.93
C GLY A 420 4.48 15.68 -37.35
N SER A 421 5.55 15.26 -36.68
CA SER A 421 6.22 13.98 -36.96
C SER A 421 5.58 12.86 -36.16
N ASN A 422 5.19 11.76 -36.81
CA ASN A 422 4.70 10.55 -36.12
C ASN A 422 5.81 9.96 -35.27
N ILE A 423 5.50 9.70 -34.00
CA ILE A 423 6.40 9.03 -33.04
C ILE A 423 5.80 7.73 -32.50
N TYR A 424 4.49 7.56 -32.66
CA TYR A 424 3.75 6.37 -32.28
C TYR A 424 2.53 6.23 -33.18
N GLU A 425 2.23 5.01 -33.61
CA GLU A 425 1.08 4.70 -34.46
C GLU A 425 0.62 3.27 -34.26
N PHE A 426 -0.68 3.04 -34.25
CA PHE A 426 -1.27 1.71 -34.46
C PHE A 426 -2.61 1.82 -35.20
N THR A 427 -3.03 0.71 -35.81
CA THR A 427 -4.33 0.61 -36.49
C THR A 427 -5.44 0.37 -35.48
N LEU A 428 -6.52 1.13 -35.60
CA LEU A 428 -7.76 0.87 -34.86
C LEU A 428 -8.57 -0.18 -35.62
N CYS A 429 -8.70 -1.36 -35.05
CA CYS A 429 -9.42 -2.46 -35.65
C CYS A 429 -9.88 -3.45 -34.58
N GLU A 430 -10.79 -4.38 -34.92
CA GLU A 430 -11.36 -5.33 -33.97
C GLU A 430 -10.28 -6.10 -33.16
N SER A 431 -9.18 -6.50 -33.82
CA SER A 431 -8.09 -7.23 -33.17
C SER A 431 -7.15 -6.36 -32.33
N SER A 432 -7.26 -5.04 -32.39
CA SER A 432 -6.50 -4.06 -31.58
C SER A 432 -7.34 -3.41 -30.49
N ASN A 433 -8.53 -3.91 -30.25
CA ASN A 433 -9.36 -3.46 -29.15
C ASN A 433 -8.66 -3.73 -27.80
N SER A 434 -8.54 -2.71 -26.96
CA SER A 434 -7.76 -2.81 -25.74
C SER A 434 -8.47 -3.60 -24.63
N GLY A 435 -9.81 -3.71 -24.68
CA GLY A 435 -10.62 -4.38 -23.67
C GLY A 435 -10.60 -3.71 -22.28
N GLY A 436 -9.94 -2.56 -22.16
CA GLY A 436 -9.76 -1.78 -20.95
C GLY A 436 -8.82 -0.61 -21.21
N TRP A 437 -8.57 0.20 -20.21
CA TRP A 437 -7.58 1.27 -20.27
C TRP A 437 -6.15 0.69 -20.33
N VAL A 438 -5.32 1.22 -21.21
CA VAL A 438 -3.93 0.80 -21.44
C VAL A 438 -3.02 2.01 -21.36
N GLN A 439 -1.97 1.92 -20.57
CA GLN A 439 -0.96 2.97 -20.50
C GLN A 439 0.07 2.84 -21.63
N VAL A 440 0.43 3.97 -22.22
CA VAL A 440 1.56 4.09 -23.15
C VAL A 440 2.62 5.01 -22.59
N VAL A 441 3.88 4.65 -22.76
CA VAL A 441 5.03 5.47 -22.38
C VAL A 441 5.95 5.66 -23.59
N LEU A 442 6.16 6.93 -23.97
CA LEU A 442 6.98 7.30 -25.12
C LEU A 442 8.18 8.16 -24.70
N ASN A 443 9.36 7.82 -25.16
CA ASN A 443 10.57 8.59 -24.87
C ASN A 443 10.71 9.78 -25.85
N LEU A 444 10.56 11.00 -25.34
CA LEU A 444 10.69 12.25 -26.07
C LEU A 444 12.02 12.97 -25.81
N ALA A 445 13.05 12.30 -25.30
CA ALA A 445 14.35 12.93 -24.97
C ALA A 445 14.97 13.66 -26.17
N GLY A 446 14.76 13.15 -27.39
CA GLY A 446 15.22 13.79 -28.64
C GLY A 446 14.55 15.14 -28.95
N TYR A 447 13.48 15.48 -28.24
CA TYR A 447 12.73 16.72 -28.41
C TYR A 447 12.91 17.71 -27.23
N ALA A 448 13.74 17.39 -26.26
CA ALA A 448 13.92 18.16 -25.05
C ALA A 448 14.49 19.57 -25.32
N GLY A 449 14.21 20.48 -24.40
CA GLY A 449 14.83 21.82 -24.32
C GLY A 449 14.12 22.95 -25.06
N THR A 450 13.05 22.66 -25.84
CA THR A 450 12.25 23.69 -26.54
C THR A 450 10.77 23.34 -26.53
N ASN A 451 9.92 24.34 -26.80
CA ASN A 451 8.50 24.12 -26.96
C ASN A 451 8.20 23.18 -28.13
N LYS A 452 7.37 22.19 -27.89
CA LYS A 452 6.92 21.20 -28.87
C LYS A 452 5.42 21.04 -28.78
N THR A 453 4.76 20.98 -29.93
CA THR A 453 3.35 20.59 -30.00
C THR A 453 3.26 19.07 -29.98
N VAL A 454 2.71 18.52 -28.90
CA VAL A 454 2.33 17.12 -28.79
C VAL A 454 0.88 17.00 -29.23
N MET A 455 0.59 16.06 -30.14
CA MET A 455 -0.73 15.88 -30.74
C MET A 455 -1.11 14.40 -30.71
N PHE A 456 -2.33 14.14 -30.33
CA PHE A 456 -3.01 12.85 -30.48
C PHE A 456 -3.98 12.96 -31.64
N GLU A 457 -3.91 12.05 -32.58
CA GLU A 457 -4.72 12.08 -33.82
C GLU A 457 -5.37 10.72 -34.07
N VAL A 458 -6.64 10.73 -34.38
CA VAL A 458 -7.34 9.59 -34.96
C VAL A 458 -7.81 9.96 -36.35
N THR A 459 -7.62 9.05 -37.31
CA THR A 459 -8.19 9.15 -38.66
C THR A 459 -9.00 7.90 -38.93
N THR A 460 -10.24 8.06 -39.38
CA THR A 460 -11.15 6.99 -39.77
C THR A 460 -11.46 7.04 -41.26
N ASP A 461 -11.73 5.88 -41.85
CA ASP A 461 -12.18 5.75 -43.23
C ASP A 461 -13.73 5.92 -43.36
N SER A 462 -14.30 5.40 -44.45
CA SER A 462 -15.72 5.61 -44.77
C SER A 462 -16.65 4.50 -44.24
N SER A 463 -16.16 3.60 -43.44
CA SER A 463 -16.93 2.42 -43.01
C SER A 463 -16.45 1.85 -41.69
N LEU A 464 -17.38 1.27 -40.94
CA LEU A 464 -17.10 0.61 -39.65
C LEU A 464 -16.47 1.53 -38.61
N ASN A 465 -17.07 1.56 -37.44
CA ASN A 465 -16.79 2.60 -36.43
C ASN A 465 -15.56 2.28 -35.61
N SER A 466 -14.63 3.23 -35.52
CA SER A 466 -13.46 3.17 -34.66
C SER A 466 -13.43 4.30 -33.65
N ASN A 467 -13.21 3.94 -32.40
CA ASN A 467 -13.18 4.86 -31.26
C ASN A 467 -11.85 4.77 -30.51
N LEU A 468 -11.33 5.89 -30.09
CA LEU A 468 -10.24 5.98 -29.15
C LEU A 468 -10.60 6.99 -28.05
N PHE A 469 -10.55 6.52 -26.83
CA PHE A 469 -10.66 7.37 -25.64
C PHE A 469 -9.27 7.59 -25.08
N LEU A 470 -9.00 8.80 -24.56
CA LEU A 470 -7.70 9.22 -24.05
C LEU A 470 -7.90 9.90 -22.70
N ASP A 471 -6.99 9.65 -21.76
CA ASP A 471 -7.02 10.27 -20.43
C ASP A 471 -5.62 10.35 -19.80
N ASP A 472 -5.49 11.12 -18.72
CA ASP A 472 -4.33 11.22 -17.83
C ASP A 472 -2.98 11.40 -18.55
N VAL A 473 -2.87 12.47 -19.35
CA VAL A 473 -1.65 12.79 -20.11
C VAL A 473 -0.62 13.46 -19.21
N SER A 474 0.60 12.94 -19.15
CA SER A 474 1.65 13.51 -18.30
C SER A 474 3.05 13.35 -18.89
N MET A 475 3.99 14.15 -18.34
CA MET A 475 5.42 13.95 -18.58
C MET A 475 6.10 13.53 -17.29
N SER A 476 7.00 12.55 -17.36
CA SER A 476 7.74 12.08 -16.20
C SER A 476 9.21 11.82 -16.48
N SER A 477 10.00 11.65 -15.42
CA SER A 477 11.40 11.21 -15.48
C SER A 477 11.54 9.69 -15.61
N SER A 478 10.46 8.93 -15.47
CA SER A 478 10.44 7.45 -15.50
C SER A 478 9.96 6.93 -16.85
N ALA A 479 10.67 5.91 -17.35
CA ALA A 479 10.24 5.11 -18.51
C ALA A 479 9.27 3.98 -18.13
N MET A 480 8.98 3.79 -16.86
CA MET A 480 8.12 2.70 -16.38
C MET A 480 6.65 3.08 -16.50
N MET A 481 5.84 2.14 -16.97
CA MET A 481 4.38 2.22 -16.86
C MET A 481 4.00 2.16 -15.38
N ALA A 482 2.96 2.88 -14.97
CA ALA A 482 2.34 2.64 -13.68
C ALA A 482 1.74 1.22 -13.74
N GLU A 483 2.10 0.38 -12.78
CA GLU A 483 1.48 -0.94 -12.63
C GLU A 483 0.16 -0.72 -11.87
N GLU A 484 -0.84 -0.29 -12.61
CA GLU A 484 -2.20 -0.26 -12.10
C GLU A 484 -2.94 -1.41 -12.79
N ALA A 485 -3.57 -2.27 -11.97
CA ALA A 485 -4.44 -3.31 -12.51
C ALA A 485 -5.50 -2.62 -13.40
N PRO A 486 -5.77 -3.12 -14.62
CA PRO A 486 -6.76 -2.52 -15.47
C PRO A 486 -8.08 -2.45 -14.71
N VAL A 487 -8.57 -1.24 -14.47
CA VAL A 487 -9.94 -1.05 -14.00
C VAL A 487 -10.81 -1.62 -15.11
N PRO A 488 -11.63 -2.67 -14.85
CA PRO A 488 -12.52 -3.17 -15.88
C PRO A 488 -13.43 -2.02 -16.29
N ALA A 489 -13.33 -1.57 -17.52
CA ALA A 489 -14.31 -0.64 -18.05
C ALA A 489 -15.67 -1.36 -17.96
N GLU A 490 -16.58 -0.85 -17.14
CA GLU A 490 -17.93 -1.37 -17.10
C GLU A 490 -18.57 -1.07 -18.45
N TRP A 491 -18.52 -2.05 -19.32
CA TRP A 491 -19.29 -2.04 -20.56
C TRP A 491 -20.77 -2.07 -20.19
N TYR A 492 -21.50 -1.00 -20.47
CA TYR A 492 -22.96 -1.00 -20.34
C TYR A 492 -23.55 -1.88 -21.44
N PRO A 493 -24.09 -3.10 -21.12
CA PRO A 493 -24.68 -3.98 -22.12
C PRO A 493 -25.93 -3.31 -22.70
N GLY A 494 -25.87 -2.93 -23.98
CA GLY A 494 -27.00 -2.34 -24.70
C GLY A 494 -26.71 -1.07 -25.48
N SER A 495 -25.52 -0.47 -25.34
CA SER A 495 -25.06 0.56 -26.28
C SER A 495 -24.38 -0.14 -27.46
N SER A 496 -25.02 -0.16 -28.64
CA SER A 496 -24.27 -0.20 -29.89
C SER A 496 -23.19 0.89 -29.80
N LEU A 497 -21.96 0.63 -30.28
CA LEU A 497 -20.92 1.66 -30.43
C LEU A 497 -21.61 2.88 -31.05
N LEU A 498 -21.83 3.94 -30.22
CA LEU A 498 -22.57 5.09 -30.68
C LEU A 498 -21.68 5.83 -31.68
N SER A 499 -22.14 5.95 -32.92
CA SER A 499 -21.61 6.96 -33.82
C SER A 499 -21.88 8.32 -33.20
N LYS A 500 -20.89 9.23 -33.26
CA LYS A 500 -21.06 10.64 -32.93
C LYS A 500 -22.17 11.27 -33.74
#